data_0967614bc558d13d3d03793880b3e643
#
_entry.id   0967614bc558d13d3d03793880b3e643
#
_cell.length_a   1.000
_cell.length_b   1.000
_cell.length_c   1.000
_cell.angle_alpha   90.00
_cell.angle_beta   90.00
_cell.angle_gamma   90.00
#
_symmetry.space_group_name_H-M   'P 1'
#
loop_
_entity.id
_entity.type
_entity.pdbx_description
1 polymer ?
#
loop_
_entity_poly.entity_id
_entity_poly.type
_entity_poly.pdbx_seq_one_letter_code
_entity_poly.pdbx_strand_id
1 'polypeptide(L)'
;MNAQRKQQIMRLVCVAMLGLIFSHTADAHRLDEYLQASQIAIESGRIIVEINLTPGAAVADGVIAEIDRDADGELSPSESAAYAGVVVRSLSLEVDGGQQPLVLERYRFPSPAAMRQGLGTIRLYAAAKPPLVVGQHRLVFRNAHRSDIGAYLVNALVPSDERIAIHGQSRDFLQREYAVEYALGLPRTSTRAASVSSLVGVTLAALCYAFSRRYAVKI
;
A
#
# COMPACT_ATOMS: atom_id res chain seq x y z
N MET A 1 51.17 38.82 1.09
CA MET A 1 50.17 37.76 0.81
C MET A 1 50.03 37.66 -0.71
N ASN A 2 50.51 36.54 -1.30
CA ASN A 2 50.67 36.38 -2.75
C ASN A 2 49.32 36.38 -3.46
N ALA A 3 49.27 36.96 -4.66
CA ALA A 3 48.07 37.09 -5.48
C ALA A 3 47.33 35.74 -5.67
N GLN A 4 48.06 34.65 -5.80
CA GLN A 4 47.50 33.29 -5.89
C GLN A 4 46.72 32.87 -4.66
N ARG A 5 47.19 33.22 -3.46
CA ARG A 5 46.49 32.91 -2.19
C ARG A 5 45.18 33.68 -2.03
N LYS A 6 45.14 34.95 -2.49
CA LYS A 6 43.90 35.74 -2.54
C LYS A 6 42.87 35.14 -3.51
N GLN A 7 43.35 34.67 -4.67
CA GLN A 7 42.48 34.06 -5.67
C GLN A 7 41.87 32.71 -5.21
N GLN A 8 42.65 31.91 -4.47
CA GLN A 8 42.16 30.67 -3.86
C GLN A 8 41.11 30.93 -2.76
N ILE A 9 41.37 31.92 -1.88
CA ILE A 9 40.41 32.29 -0.84
C ILE A 9 39.10 32.80 -1.47
N MET A 10 39.21 33.64 -2.51
CA MET A 10 38.02 34.14 -3.22
C MET A 10 37.18 33.02 -3.84
N ARG A 11 37.84 32.03 -4.47
CA ARG A 11 37.17 30.85 -5.02
C ARG A 11 36.47 30.01 -3.95
N LEU A 12 37.13 29.80 -2.80
CA LEU A 12 36.54 29.08 -1.67
C LEU A 12 35.32 29.80 -1.06
N VAL A 13 35.39 31.12 -0.94
CA VAL A 13 34.28 31.96 -0.46
C VAL A 13 33.09 31.92 -1.46
N CYS A 14 33.37 32.01 -2.75
CA CYS A 14 32.32 31.90 -3.78
C CYS A 14 31.65 30.53 -3.78
N VAL A 15 32.39 29.43 -3.63
CA VAL A 15 31.83 28.05 -3.54
C VAL A 15 31.02 27.88 -2.25
N ALA A 16 31.50 28.41 -1.12
CA ALA A 16 30.76 28.38 0.14
C ALA A 16 29.49 29.21 0.11
N MET A 17 29.49 30.38 -0.53
CA MET A 17 28.30 31.19 -0.74
C MET A 17 27.32 30.53 -1.70
N LEU A 18 27.76 29.86 -2.75
CA LEU A 18 26.89 29.10 -3.66
C LEU A 18 26.23 27.94 -2.95
N GLY A 19 26.91 27.25 -2.03
CA GLY A 19 26.36 26.16 -1.22
C GLY A 19 25.24 26.61 -0.25
N LEU A 20 25.30 27.83 0.24
CA LEU A 20 24.28 28.39 1.15
C LEU A 20 22.97 28.79 0.44
N ILE A 21 23.02 29.03 -0.88
CA ILE A 21 21.84 29.43 -1.66
C ILE A 21 20.95 28.21 -2.01
N PHE A 22 21.47 26.99 -1.97
CA PHE A 22 20.75 25.77 -2.30
C PHE A 22 20.12 25.03 -1.11
N SER A 23 20.21 25.58 0.09
CA SER A 23 19.58 24.99 1.29
C SER A 23 18.10 25.44 1.41
N HIS A 24 17.35 25.40 0.31
CA HIS A 24 15.89 25.51 0.41
C HIS A 24 15.35 24.14 0.78
N THR A 25 14.96 24.01 2.04
CA THR A 25 14.21 22.88 2.54
C THR A 25 12.93 22.72 1.72
N ALA A 26 12.78 21.56 1.09
CA ALA A 26 11.59 21.17 0.35
C ALA A 26 10.37 20.92 1.26
N ASP A 27 10.29 21.59 2.41
CA ASP A 27 9.20 21.44 3.39
C ASP A 27 7.95 22.27 3.07
N ALA A 28 8.00 23.16 2.05
CA ALA A 28 6.90 24.09 1.76
C ALA A 28 5.60 23.42 1.28
N HIS A 29 5.66 22.21 0.69
CA HIS A 29 4.49 21.56 0.11
C HIS A 29 3.70 20.65 1.08
N ARG A 30 4.13 20.47 2.33
CA ARG A 30 3.46 19.60 3.30
C ARG A 30 2.60 20.33 4.33
N LEU A 31 2.62 21.65 4.34
CA LEU A 31 1.98 22.42 5.41
C LEU A 31 0.53 22.77 5.12
N ASP A 32 0.16 22.92 3.86
CA ASP A 32 -1.13 23.45 3.40
C ASP A 32 -2.02 22.42 2.69
N GLU A 33 -1.61 21.17 2.64
CA GLU A 33 -2.34 20.06 2.00
C GLU A 33 -2.83 19.03 3.00
N TYR A 34 -3.90 18.33 2.64
CA TYR A 34 -4.37 17.13 3.34
C TYR A 34 -3.91 15.90 2.58
N LEU A 35 -2.78 15.35 2.97
CA LEU A 35 -2.22 14.15 2.31
C LEU A 35 -3.10 12.93 2.57
N GLN A 36 -3.51 12.26 1.50
CA GLN A 36 -4.38 11.09 1.50
C GLN A 36 -3.71 9.94 0.75
N ALA A 37 -3.06 9.05 1.48
CA ALA A 37 -2.37 7.90 0.90
C ALA A 37 -3.24 6.65 1.01
N SER A 38 -3.67 6.12 -0.15
CA SER A 38 -4.48 4.90 -0.25
C SER A 38 -3.62 3.71 -0.67
N GLN A 39 -3.75 2.60 0.04
CA GLN A 39 -3.13 1.31 -0.29
C GLN A 39 -4.21 0.26 -0.51
N ILE A 40 -4.17 -0.43 -1.63
CA ILE A 40 -5.18 -1.41 -2.03
C ILE A 40 -4.55 -2.80 -2.01
N ALA A 41 -5.05 -3.67 -1.15
CA ALA A 41 -4.70 -5.09 -1.15
C ALA A 41 -5.80 -5.89 -1.85
N ILE A 42 -5.44 -6.63 -2.89
CA ILE A 42 -6.34 -7.52 -3.62
C ILE A 42 -6.10 -8.94 -3.11
N GLU A 43 -7.13 -9.52 -2.51
CA GLU A 43 -7.15 -10.88 -1.98
C GLU A 43 -8.25 -11.69 -2.66
N SER A 44 -8.23 -13.00 -2.53
CA SER A 44 -9.28 -13.86 -3.07
C SER A 44 -10.61 -13.61 -2.37
N GLY A 45 -11.54 -12.96 -3.09
CA GLY A 45 -12.89 -12.62 -2.59
C GLY A 45 -12.92 -11.46 -1.60
N ARG A 46 -11.83 -10.70 -1.47
CA ARG A 46 -11.77 -9.53 -0.61
C ARG A 46 -10.82 -8.48 -1.18
N ILE A 47 -11.21 -7.23 -1.12
CA ILE A 47 -10.36 -6.10 -1.44
C ILE A 47 -10.32 -5.20 -0.20
N ILE A 48 -9.11 -4.92 0.30
CA ILE A 48 -8.91 -4.05 1.45
C ILE A 48 -8.35 -2.72 0.95
N VAL A 49 -8.92 -1.64 1.44
CA VAL A 49 -8.44 -0.27 1.20
C VAL A 49 -8.01 0.31 2.54
N GLU A 50 -6.71 0.49 2.70
CA GLU A 50 -6.14 1.26 3.80
C GLU A 50 -5.95 2.70 3.35
N ILE A 51 -6.43 3.66 4.15
CA ILE A 51 -6.30 5.09 3.88
C ILE A 51 -5.63 5.76 5.06
N ASN A 52 -4.54 6.44 4.76
CA ASN A 52 -3.76 7.22 5.70
C ASN A 52 -3.97 8.70 5.35
N LEU A 53 -4.59 9.44 6.26
CA LEU A 53 -4.94 10.85 6.09
C LEU A 53 -4.10 11.68 7.05
N THR A 54 -3.22 12.53 6.51
CA THR A 54 -2.31 13.36 7.31
C THR A 54 -2.54 14.83 6.95
N PRO A 55 -3.26 15.60 7.76
CA PRO A 55 -3.40 17.03 7.53
C PRO A 55 -2.07 17.74 7.75
N GLY A 56 -1.69 18.59 6.83
CA GLY A 56 -0.61 19.53 7.03
C GLY A 56 -0.97 20.55 8.13
N ALA A 57 0.02 21.14 8.75
CA ALA A 57 -0.18 22.03 9.93
C ALA A 57 -1.13 23.20 9.63
N ALA A 58 -1.10 23.76 8.41
CA ALA A 58 -1.95 24.90 8.04
C ALA A 58 -3.42 24.53 7.86
N VAL A 59 -3.76 23.29 7.54
CA VAL A 59 -5.14 22.82 7.33
C VAL A 59 -5.67 21.98 8.50
N ALA A 60 -4.81 21.65 9.46
CA ALA A 60 -5.15 20.74 10.56
C ALA A 60 -6.32 21.23 11.41
N ASP A 61 -6.36 22.51 11.76
CA ASP A 61 -7.47 23.07 12.57
C ASP A 61 -8.82 22.96 11.84
N GLY A 62 -8.84 23.16 10.52
CA GLY A 62 -10.05 22.96 9.72
C GLY A 62 -10.51 21.51 9.70
N VAL A 63 -9.57 20.54 9.60
CA VAL A 63 -9.90 19.11 9.65
C VAL A 63 -10.34 18.70 11.06
N ILE A 64 -9.69 19.20 12.11
CA ILE A 64 -10.08 18.95 13.49
C ILE A 64 -11.51 19.45 13.74
N ALA A 65 -11.84 20.67 13.33
CA ALA A 65 -13.19 21.24 13.51
C ALA A 65 -14.29 20.46 12.77
N GLU A 66 -13.96 19.71 11.73
CA GLU A 66 -14.92 18.80 11.07
C GLU A 66 -15.16 17.51 11.89
N ILE A 67 -14.19 17.11 12.68
CA ILE A 67 -14.25 15.90 13.51
C ILE A 67 -14.84 16.21 14.88
N ASP A 68 -14.25 17.16 15.59
CA ASP A 68 -14.62 17.70 16.91
C ASP A 68 -15.86 18.60 16.77
N ARG A 69 -17.05 18.02 16.83
CA ARG A 69 -18.29 18.73 16.55
C ARG A 69 -18.85 19.50 17.74
N ASP A 70 -18.52 19.04 18.94
CA ASP A 70 -18.92 19.73 20.19
C ASP A 70 -17.88 20.76 20.64
N ALA A 71 -16.73 20.83 19.94
CA ALA A 71 -15.64 21.79 20.13
C ALA A 71 -15.04 21.72 21.55
N ASP A 72 -14.98 20.52 22.15
CA ASP A 72 -14.36 20.30 23.46
C ASP A 72 -12.83 20.17 23.39
N GLY A 73 -12.26 20.09 22.17
CA GLY A 73 -10.83 20.01 21.90
C GLY A 73 -10.28 18.58 21.92
N GLU A 74 -11.13 17.59 22.08
CA GLU A 74 -10.79 16.17 22.03
C GLU A 74 -11.53 15.49 20.87
N LEU A 75 -11.07 14.32 20.45
CA LEU A 75 -11.75 13.52 19.43
C LEU A 75 -12.39 12.31 20.09
N SER A 76 -13.66 12.41 20.40
CA SER A 76 -14.41 11.30 20.99
C SER A 76 -14.51 10.10 20.04
N PRO A 77 -14.75 8.87 20.55
CA PRO A 77 -14.99 7.70 19.71
C PRO A 77 -16.15 7.86 18.73
N SER A 78 -17.23 8.59 19.14
CA SER A 78 -18.40 8.85 18.31
C SER A 78 -18.11 9.78 17.15
N GLU A 79 -17.36 10.84 17.37
CA GLU A 79 -16.92 11.80 16.34
C GLU A 79 -15.95 11.16 15.37
N SER A 80 -14.96 10.44 15.89
CA SER A 80 -14.01 9.65 15.11
C SER A 80 -14.73 8.65 14.20
N ALA A 81 -15.72 7.93 14.71
CA ALA A 81 -16.54 6.99 13.92
C ALA A 81 -17.36 7.72 12.85
N ALA A 82 -17.97 8.85 13.21
CA ALA A 82 -18.78 9.64 12.29
C ALA A 82 -17.94 10.17 11.11
N TYR A 83 -16.76 10.74 11.40
CA TYR A 83 -15.83 11.24 10.39
C TYR A 83 -15.27 10.11 9.51
N ALA A 84 -14.86 8.99 10.11
CA ALA A 84 -14.42 7.82 9.36
C ALA A 84 -15.50 7.33 8.37
N GLY A 85 -16.77 7.36 8.78
CA GLY A 85 -17.91 7.08 7.92
C GLY A 85 -18.06 8.08 6.77
N VAL A 86 -17.82 9.38 7.00
CA VAL A 86 -17.82 10.41 5.94
C VAL A 86 -16.72 10.10 4.92
N VAL A 87 -15.51 9.81 5.37
CA VAL A 87 -14.40 9.46 4.48
C VAL A 87 -14.76 8.26 3.61
N VAL A 88 -15.19 7.15 4.21
CA VAL A 88 -15.49 5.91 3.45
C VAL A 88 -16.61 6.13 2.43
N ARG A 89 -17.62 6.95 2.74
CA ARG A 89 -18.68 7.29 1.77
C ARG A 89 -18.20 8.13 0.59
N SER A 90 -17.07 8.82 0.71
CA SER A 90 -16.46 9.59 -0.39
C SER A 90 -15.55 8.75 -1.28
N LEU A 91 -15.40 7.46 -0.97
CA LEU A 91 -14.65 6.50 -1.77
C LEU A 91 -15.60 5.69 -2.64
N SER A 92 -15.12 5.29 -3.81
CA SER A 92 -15.79 4.29 -4.63
C SER A 92 -14.82 3.20 -5.06
N LEU A 93 -15.34 1.99 -5.15
CA LEU A 93 -14.62 0.82 -5.63
C LEU A 93 -15.51 0.08 -6.63
N GLU A 94 -14.97 -0.19 -7.80
CA GLU A 94 -15.64 -0.96 -8.85
C GLU A 94 -14.77 -2.17 -9.22
N VAL A 95 -15.40 -3.30 -9.50
CA VAL A 95 -14.75 -4.46 -10.11
C VAL A 95 -15.57 -4.85 -11.33
N ASP A 96 -14.94 -4.85 -12.51
CA ASP A 96 -15.58 -5.15 -13.80
C ASP A 96 -16.83 -4.29 -14.08
N GLY A 97 -16.78 -3.02 -13.66
CA GLY A 97 -17.90 -2.06 -13.79
C GLY A 97 -18.99 -2.21 -12.72
N GLY A 98 -18.91 -3.22 -11.87
CA GLY A 98 -19.84 -3.41 -10.75
C GLY A 98 -19.37 -2.71 -9.49
N GLN A 99 -20.22 -1.85 -8.89
CA GLN A 99 -19.92 -1.16 -7.63
C GLN A 99 -19.75 -2.16 -6.49
N GLN A 100 -18.70 -1.99 -5.72
CA GLN A 100 -18.40 -2.81 -4.55
C GLN A 100 -18.54 -1.94 -3.30
N PRO A 101 -19.51 -2.17 -2.42
CA PRO A 101 -19.68 -1.38 -1.21
C PRO A 101 -18.47 -1.58 -0.28
N LEU A 102 -17.85 -0.46 0.11
CA LEU A 102 -16.79 -0.44 1.10
C LEU A 102 -17.40 -0.38 2.50
N VAL A 103 -17.02 -1.31 3.34
CA VAL A 103 -17.43 -1.36 4.75
C VAL A 103 -16.22 -0.98 5.61
N LEU A 104 -16.39 0.04 6.46
CA LEU A 104 -15.38 0.41 7.46
C LEU A 104 -15.23 -0.70 8.48
N GLU A 105 -14.03 -1.22 8.66
CA GLU A 105 -13.74 -2.30 9.60
C GLU A 105 -12.98 -1.82 10.84
N ARG A 106 -12.09 -0.86 10.62
CA ARG A 106 -11.19 -0.36 11.67
C ARG A 106 -10.77 1.06 11.37
N TYR A 107 -10.60 1.84 12.42
CA TYR A 107 -10.04 3.20 12.32
C TYR A 107 -9.17 3.52 13.53
N ARG A 108 -8.28 4.48 13.36
CA ARG A 108 -7.45 5.06 14.43
C ARG A 108 -7.24 6.53 14.14
N PHE A 109 -7.45 7.35 15.17
CA PHE A 109 -7.24 8.79 15.14
C PHE A 109 -6.04 9.15 16.03
N PRO A 110 -5.22 10.12 15.61
CA PRO A 110 -4.19 10.73 16.44
C PRO A 110 -4.82 11.77 17.36
N SER A 111 -4.02 12.32 18.31
CA SER A 111 -4.47 13.47 19.08
C SER A 111 -4.54 14.74 18.22
N PRO A 112 -5.45 15.70 18.53
CA PRO A 112 -5.49 17.00 17.86
C PRO A 112 -4.14 17.73 17.84
N ALA A 113 -3.40 17.63 18.93
CA ALA A 113 -2.06 18.24 19.04
C ALA A 113 -1.07 17.67 18.01
N ALA A 114 -1.09 16.34 17.77
CA ALA A 114 -0.25 15.72 16.75
C ALA A 114 -0.67 16.12 15.33
N MET A 115 -1.98 16.29 15.09
CA MET A 115 -2.50 16.76 13.79
C MET A 115 -2.03 18.20 13.51
N ARG A 116 -2.12 19.11 14.48
CA ARG A 116 -1.64 20.51 14.35
C ARG A 116 -0.14 20.61 14.03
N GLN A 117 0.63 19.61 14.43
CA GLN A 117 2.06 19.53 14.12
C GLN A 117 2.35 18.90 12.74
N GLY A 118 1.31 18.47 11.99
CA GLY A 118 1.48 17.75 10.74
C GLY A 118 2.06 16.33 10.90
N LEU A 119 2.07 15.80 12.13
CA LEU A 119 2.61 14.48 12.48
C LEU A 119 1.52 13.44 12.73
N GLY A 120 0.27 13.89 12.90
CA GLY A 120 -0.87 13.03 13.21
C GLY A 120 -1.49 12.44 11.94
N THR A 121 -1.53 11.11 11.83
CA THR A 121 -2.17 10.40 10.72
C THR A 121 -3.42 9.67 11.19
N ILE A 122 -4.57 9.99 10.60
CA ILE A 122 -5.80 9.22 10.72
C ILE A 122 -5.65 7.99 9.83
N ARG A 123 -5.91 6.80 10.36
CA ARG A 123 -5.83 5.54 9.61
C ARG A 123 -7.19 4.87 9.56
N LEU A 124 -7.65 4.56 8.36
CA LEU A 124 -8.91 3.86 8.12
C LEU A 124 -8.66 2.58 7.34
N TYR A 125 -9.38 1.53 7.67
CA TYR A 125 -9.37 0.26 6.96
C TYR A 125 -10.80 -0.05 6.55
N ALA A 126 -11.04 -0.10 5.26
CA ALA A 126 -12.32 -0.50 4.69
C ALA A 126 -12.13 -1.70 3.78
N ALA A 127 -13.14 -2.55 3.68
CA ALA A 127 -13.09 -3.71 2.83
C ALA A 127 -14.35 -3.87 1.99
N ALA A 128 -14.18 -4.44 0.80
CA ALA A 128 -15.24 -4.93 -0.04
C ALA A 128 -15.08 -6.43 -0.29
N LYS A 129 -16.19 -7.10 -0.59
CA LYS A 129 -16.23 -8.55 -0.86
C LYS A 129 -16.82 -8.79 -2.26
N PRO A 130 -16.03 -8.56 -3.33
CA PRO A 130 -16.49 -8.87 -4.68
C PRO A 130 -16.71 -10.37 -4.85
N PRO A 131 -17.53 -10.78 -5.83
CA PRO A 131 -17.67 -12.19 -6.19
C PRO A 131 -16.30 -12.79 -6.55
N LEU A 132 -16.05 -14.02 -6.08
CA LEU A 132 -14.83 -14.75 -6.40
C LEU A 132 -14.99 -15.43 -7.77
N VAL A 133 -14.55 -14.76 -8.82
CA VAL A 133 -14.61 -15.26 -10.20
C VAL A 133 -13.18 -15.44 -10.71
N VAL A 134 -12.87 -16.59 -11.31
CA VAL A 134 -11.58 -16.86 -11.96
C VAL A 134 -11.55 -16.17 -13.32
N GLY A 135 -10.47 -15.46 -13.60
CA GLY A 135 -10.32 -14.76 -14.90
C GLY A 135 -9.56 -13.45 -14.76
N GLN A 136 -9.66 -12.64 -15.81
CA GLN A 136 -9.14 -11.27 -15.85
C GLN A 136 -10.17 -10.33 -15.26
N HIS A 137 -9.69 -9.37 -14.46
CA HIS A 137 -10.51 -8.40 -13.77
C HIS A 137 -9.91 -7.01 -13.89
N ARG A 138 -10.78 -6.00 -13.82
CA ARG A 138 -10.40 -4.60 -13.72
C ARG A 138 -11.01 -4.00 -12.45
N LEU A 139 -10.16 -3.54 -11.54
CA LEU A 139 -10.55 -2.76 -10.37
C LEU A 139 -10.37 -1.27 -10.68
N VAL A 140 -11.35 -0.45 -10.31
CA VAL A 140 -11.23 1.01 -10.33
C VAL A 140 -11.57 1.54 -8.94
N PHE A 141 -10.64 2.29 -8.36
CA PHE A 141 -10.79 2.98 -7.08
C PHE A 141 -10.80 4.48 -7.31
N ARG A 142 -11.67 5.19 -6.58
CA ARG A 142 -11.70 6.66 -6.59
C ARG A 142 -11.79 7.19 -5.17
N ASN A 143 -11.06 8.28 -4.90
CA ASN A 143 -11.12 9.04 -3.67
C ASN A 143 -11.56 10.48 -3.99
N ALA A 144 -12.75 10.85 -3.53
CA ALA A 144 -13.29 12.21 -3.67
C ALA A 144 -13.31 12.99 -2.35
N HIS A 145 -12.69 12.45 -1.28
CA HIS A 145 -12.66 13.12 0.01
C HIS A 145 -11.82 14.39 -0.03
N ARG A 146 -12.38 15.51 0.42
CA ARG A 146 -11.72 16.81 0.55
C ARG A 146 -10.87 17.19 -0.66
N SER A 147 -11.50 17.20 -1.83
CA SER A 147 -10.84 17.56 -3.10
C SER A 147 -10.40 19.02 -3.18
N ASP A 148 -10.84 19.85 -2.25
CA ASP A 148 -10.47 21.26 -2.08
C ASP A 148 -9.05 21.47 -1.54
N ILE A 149 -8.59 20.56 -0.65
CA ILE A 149 -7.27 20.62 0.01
C ILE A 149 -6.48 19.32 -0.09
N GLY A 150 -7.02 18.31 -0.78
CA GLY A 150 -6.45 16.96 -0.83
C GLY A 150 -5.26 16.85 -1.78
N ALA A 151 -4.16 16.28 -1.31
CA ALA A 151 -3.08 15.68 -2.09
C ALA A 151 -3.17 14.17 -2.02
N TYR A 152 -3.25 13.48 -3.16
CA TYR A 152 -3.57 12.06 -3.19
C TYR A 152 -2.40 11.20 -3.64
N LEU A 153 -2.25 10.06 -3.00
CA LEU A 153 -1.36 8.97 -3.41
C LEU A 153 -2.15 7.67 -3.41
N VAL A 154 -1.98 6.85 -4.43
CA VAL A 154 -2.63 5.54 -4.48
C VAL A 154 -1.74 4.48 -5.09
N ASN A 155 -1.70 3.30 -4.45
CA ASN A 155 -0.97 2.13 -4.93
C ASN A 155 -1.71 0.84 -4.58
N ALA A 156 -1.53 -0.19 -5.42
CA ALA A 156 -1.84 -1.56 -5.03
C ALA A 156 -0.62 -2.20 -4.34
N LEU A 157 -0.88 -2.97 -3.28
CA LEU A 157 0.12 -3.82 -2.67
C LEU A 157 0.38 -5.04 -3.55
N VAL A 158 1.58 -5.59 -3.45
CA VAL A 158 1.87 -6.88 -4.09
C VAL A 158 0.99 -7.95 -3.44
N PRO A 159 0.17 -8.68 -4.23
CA PRO A 159 -0.69 -9.71 -3.67
C PRO A 159 0.11 -10.79 -2.93
N SER A 160 -0.33 -11.17 -1.75
CA SER A 160 0.22 -12.32 -1.01
C SER A 160 -0.34 -13.66 -1.50
N ASP A 161 -1.47 -13.64 -2.19
CA ASP A 161 -2.09 -14.81 -2.79
C ASP A 161 -1.47 -15.05 -4.18
N GLU A 162 -0.74 -16.15 -4.36
CA GLU A 162 -0.09 -16.53 -5.62
C GLU A 162 -1.05 -16.73 -6.80
N ARG A 163 -2.36 -16.82 -6.53
CA ARG A 163 -3.40 -16.90 -7.56
C ARG A 163 -3.69 -15.56 -8.19
N ILE A 164 -3.24 -14.46 -7.58
CA ILE A 164 -3.51 -13.12 -8.06
C ILE A 164 -2.24 -12.55 -8.70
N ALA A 165 -2.35 -12.15 -9.96
CA ALA A 165 -1.28 -11.50 -10.70
C ALA A 165 -1.75 -10.13 -11.20
N ILE A 166 -1.02 -9.07 -10.87
CA ILE A 166 -1.27 -7.72 -11.37
C ILE A 166 -0.56 -7.57 -12.72
N HIS A 167 -1.29 -7.13 -13.75
CA HIS A 167 -0.78 -6.99 -15.11
C HIS A 167 -0.62 -5.53 -15.54
N GLY A 168 -1.47 -4.64 -15.03
CA GLY A 168 -1.45 -3.24 -15.41
C GLY A 168 -1.95 -2.34 -14.30
N GLN A 169 -1.46 -1.09 -14.31
CA GLN A 169 -1.86 -0.06 -13.36
C GLN A 169 -1.88 1.28 -14.07
N SER A 170 -2.89 2.10 -13.82
CA SER A 170 -2.98 3.47 -14.30
C SER A 170 -3.57 4.40 -13.23
N ARG A 171 -3.21 5.69 -13.30
CA ARG A 171 -3.68 6.74 -12.39
C ARG A 171 -4.05 7.97 -13.19
N ASP A 172 -5.02 8.73 -12.70
CA ASP A 172 -5.23 10.09 -13.17
C ASP A 172 -4.11 11.02 -12.67
N PHE A 173 -4.02 12.20 -13.23
CA PHE A 173 -2.96 13.17 -12.89
C PHE A 173 -2.95 13.55 -11.40
N LEU A 174 -4.11 13.63 -10.77
CA LEU A 174 -4.26 13.96 -9.36
C LEU A 174 -4.20 12.74 -8.45
N GLN A 175 -4.01 11.54 -8.99
CA GLN A 175 -4.01 10.27 -8.27
C GLN A 175 -5.28 10.00 -7.43
N ARG A 176 -6.40 10.60 -7.83
CA ARG A 176 -7.71 10.37 -7.23
C ARG A 176 -8.40 9.13 -7.79
N GLU A 177 -8.12 8.83 -9.06
CA GLU A 177 -8.59 7.60 -9.71
C GLU A 177 -7.41 6.66 -9.96
N TYR A 178 -7.60 5.40 -9.64
CA TYR A 178 -6.62 4.35 -9.82
C TYR A 178 -7.28 3.09 -10.38
N ALA A 179 -6.76 2.62 -11.50
CA ALA A 179 -7.21 1.37 -12.11
C ALA A 179 -6.11 0.31 -12.07
N VAL A 180 -6.51 -0.91 -11.75
CA VAL A 180 -5.65 -2.10 -11.69
C VAL A 180 -6.26 -3.20 -12.54
N GLU A 181 -5.46 -3.76 -13.43
CA GLU A 181 -5.78 -4.97 -14.17
C GLU A 181 -5.09 -6.16 -13.48
N TYR A 182 -5.87 -7.16 -13.09
CA TYR A 182 -5.35 -8.34 -12.40
C TYR A 182 -6.04 -9.62 -12.89
N ALA A 183 -5.35 -10.74 -12.75
CA ALA A 183 -5.92 -12.06 -12.97
C ALA A 183 -6.08 -12.79 -11.64
N LEU A 184 -7.18 -13.49 -11.47
CA LEU A 184 -7.40 -14.49 -10.42
C LEU A 184 -7.36 -15.88 -11.04
N GLY A 185 -6.36 -16.68 -10.67
CA GLY A 185 -6.20 -18.07 -11.09
C GLY A 185 -7.00 -19.07 -10.25
N LEU A 186 -7.06 -20.30 -10.71
CA LEU A 186 -7.59 -21.42 -9.94
C LEU A 186 -6.71 -21.70 -8.71
N PRO A 187 -7.27 -22.23 -7.61
CA PRO A 187 -6.47 -22.77 -6.52
C PRO A 187 -5.48 -23.78 -7.10
N ARG A 188 -4.18 -23.59 -6.83
CA ARG A 188 -3.22 -24.64 -7.11
C ARG A 188 -3.57 -25.81 -6.22
N THR A 189 -4.18 -26.86 -6.77
CA THR A 189 -4.18 -28.15 -6.11
C THR A 189 -2.71 -28.51 -5.94
N SER A 190 -2.22 -28.50 -4.71
CA SER A 190 -0.93 -29.12 -4.40
C SER A 190 -1.10 -30.60 -4.67
N THR A 191 -0.99 -31.02 -5.91
CA THR A 191 -0.61 -32.38 -6.22
C THR A 191 0.80 -32.46 -5.60
N ARG A 192 0.88 -32.94 -4.35
CA ARG A 192 2.08 -33.59 -3.89
C ARG A 192 2.35 -34.62 -4.97
N ALA A 193 3.24 -34.29 -5.88
CA ALA A 193 3.89 -35.28 -6.69
C ALA A 193 4.60 -36.16 -5.65
N ALA A 194 3.91 -37.24 -5.27
CA ALA A 194 4.55 -38.33 -4.60
C ALA A 194 5.67 -38.72 -5.55
N SER A 195 6.90 -38.34 -5.16
CA SER A 195 8.06 -38.59 -5.98
C SER A 195 8.10 -40.11 -6.22
N VAL A 196 7.83 -40.50 -7.45
CA VAL A 196 7.91 -41.89 -7.94
C VAL A 196 9.35 -42.42 -7.82
N SER A 197 10.28 -41.57 -7.40
CA SER A 197 11.70 -41.91 -7.13
C SER A 197 11.94 -42.96 -6.06
N SER A 198 11.01 -43.22 -5.14
CA SER A 198 11.20 -44.24 -4.12
C SER A 198 10.84 -45.65 -4.58
N LEU A 199 10.04 -45.83 -5.62
CA LEU A 199 9.68 -47.14 -6.18
C LEU A 199 10.78 -47.72 -7.07
N VAL A 200 11.55 -46.91 -7.78
CA VAL A 200 12.64 -47.34 -8.65
C VAL A 200 13.85 -47.78 -7.81
N GLY A 201 14.10 -47.14 -6.67
CA GLY A 201 15.20 -47.52 -5.75
C GLY A 201 14.99 -48.87 -5.08
N VAL A 202 13.77 -49.22 -4.71
CA VAL A 202 13.45 -50.48 -4.05
C VAL A 202 13.52 -51.68 -5.03
N THR A 203 13.10 -51.46 -6.29
CA THR A 203 13.20 -52.53 -7.31
C THR A 203 14.62 -52.81 -7.77
N LEU A 204 15.49 -51.78 -7.85
CA LEU A 204 16.93 -52.00 -8.12
C LEU A 204 17.66 -52.70 -7.00
N ALA A 205 17.38 -52.37 -5.73
CA ALA A 205 17.97 -53.03 -4.58
C ALA A 205 17.55 -54.49 -4.47
N ALA A 206 16.29 -54.84 -4.77
CA ALA A 206 15.79 -56.19 -4.77
C ALA A 206 16.41 -57.03 -5.91
N LEU A 207 16.62 -56.44 -7.08
CA LEU A 207 17.30 -57.07 -8.23
C LEU A 207 18.79 -57.35 -7.92
N CYS A 208 19.51 -56.39 -7.32
CA CYS A 208 20.91 -56.57 -6.90
C CYS A 208 21.05 -57.65 -5.84
N TYR A 209 20.10 -57.70 -4.89
CA TYR A 209 20.12 -58.76 -3.84
C TYR A 209 19.82 -60.13 -4.39
N ALA A 210 18.90 -60.26 -5.32
CA ALA A 210 18.59 -61.53 -5.98
C ALA A 210 19.73 -62.03 -6.88
N PHE A 211 20.47 -61.09 -7.52
CA PHE A 211 21.63 -61.45 -8.34
C PHE A 211 22.84 -61.88 -7.50
N SER A 212 23.11 -61.22 -6.39
CA SER A 212 24.22 -61.59 -5.50
C SER A 212 24.04 -62.99 -4.86
N ARG A 213 22.80 -63.39 -4.58
CA ARG A 213 22.50 -64.76 -4.04
C ARG A 213 22.69 -65.85 -5.06
N ARG A 214 22.56 -65.61 -6.37
CA ARG A 214 22.77 -66.63 -7.39
C ARG A 214 24.23 -66.93 -7.69
N TYR A 215 25.14 -66.05 -7.34
CA TYR A 215 26.58 -66.22 -7.55
C TYR A 215 27.36 -66.67 -6.30
N ALA A 216 26.72 -66.69 -5.10
CA ALA A 216 27.34 -67.12 -3.85
C ALA A 216 27.26 -68.66 -3.60
N VAL A 217 26.74 -69.48 -4.52
CA VAL A 217 26.55 -70.89 -4.41
C VAL A 217 27.39 -71.65 -5.45
N LYS A 218 28.59 -71.25 -5.77
CA LYS A 218 29.58 -72.04 -6.51
C LYS A 218 30.99 -71.62 -6.08
N ILE A 219 31.41 -72.09 -4.92
CA ILE A 219 32.78 -72.41 -4.55
C ILE A 219 32.72 -73.57 -3.52
#